data_47353c198359c8099a6c4adb705273c1
#
_entry.id   47353c198359c8099a6c4adb705273c1
#
_cell.length_a   1.000
_cell.length_b   1.000
_cell.length_c   1.000
_cell.angle_alpha   90.00
_cell.angle_beta   90.00
_cell.angle_gamma   90.00
#
_symmetry.space_group_name_H-M   'P 1'
#
loop_
_entity.id
_entity.type
_entity.pdbx_description
1 polymer ?
#
loop_
_entity_poly.entity_id
_entity_poly.type
_entity_poly.pdbx_seq_one_letter_code
_entity_poly.pdbx_strand_id
1 'polypeptide(L)'
;MNAKNIFRNIRGLAMSALLLIPAAFVSCSDDDTEGGSPYFRLENTVVSSKLVTASSDLGFDAEAIIGDATLELIRYDIRSNCNWSVECNSTDGDWIKFYPKTGQGDGKVRFCLDDNDANTPRSATVVFRYADGRQTETTLVVNQSANEPYIRFVVNNIETNEIVAGRYAAHYDIRVASNVTPFYEPEKAEWATFTETGNGTFTLDIEEYPEQPASLSRDFSIAFKGSGQYKDIRADLNILQDITPQIEITSEDIGDDLALPPFPAYQPNAFTFKVKSNWDWTISVAENAWIEVTPSAGEADKEYVMAVKATSNLSLDERSASFSIISDEVLGTKAVKEIFVTQESVAEGGPLEGLDAPVKWFFNGASGTDYTVPKEQVEQNNK
;
A
#
# COMPACT_ATOMS: atom_id res chain seq x y z
N MET A 1 -1.45 -8.10 2.20
CA MET A 1 -1.38 -7.08 1.13
C MET A 1 0.05 -6.58 0.99
N ASN A 2 0.60 -6.63 -0.22
CA ASN A 2 2.03 -6.34 -0.44
C ASN A 2 2.25 -4.82 -0.44
N ALA A 3 3.06 -4.32 0.48
CA ALA A 3 3.38 -2.88 0.64
C ALA A 3 3.91 -2.18 -0.65
N LYS A 4 4.25 -2.93 -1.68
CA LYS A 4 4.72 -2.39 -2.97
C LYS A 4 3.62 -1.75 -3.85
N ASN A 5 2.35 -1.97 -3.57
CA ASN A 5 1.25 -1.44 -4.40
C ASN A 5 0.65 -0.13 -3.87
N ILE A 6 0.97 0.28 -2.64
CA ILE A 6 0.42 1.50 -2.04
C ILE A 6 1.11 2.76 -2.57
N PHE A 7 2.41 2.65 -2.94
CA PHE A 7 3.16 3.80 -3.47
C PHE A 7 2.86 4.20 -4.92
N ARG A 8 2.03 3.42 -5.64
CA ARG A 8 1.80 3.66 -7.09
C ARG A 8 0.67 4.63 -7.42
N ASN A 9 -0.17 5.00 -6.48
CA ASN A 9 -1.35 5.86 -6.72
C ASN A 9 -1.26 7.31 -6.19
N ILE A 10 -0.16 7.70 -5.55
CA ILE A 10 0.01 9.06 -5.00
C ILE A 10 0.90 9.94 -5.91
N ARG A 11 1.14 9.52 -7.16
CA ARG A 11 1.75 10.41 -8.17
C ARG A 11 0.69 11.26 -8.85
N GLY A 12 -0.04 12.02 -8.06
CA GLY A 12 -0.95 13.06 -8.51
C GLY A 12 -0.18 14.36 -8.69
N LEU A 13 0.22 14.65 -9.92
CA LEU A 13 0.32 15.96 -10.56
C LEU A 13 0.98 17.11 -9.76
N ALA A 14 2.28 17.06 -9.55
CA ALA A 14 3.04 18.28 -9.58
C ALA A 14 3.63 18.43 -11.00
N MET A 15 2.91 19.06 -11.92
CA MET A 15 3.48 19.51 -13.19
C MET A 15 4.36 20.73 -12.91
N SER A 16 5.58 20.50 -12.44
CA SER A 16 6.59 21.55 -12.41
C SER A 16 7.03 21.83 -13.85
N ALA A 17 6.60 22.96 -14.40
CA ALA A 17 7.08 23.39 -15.70
C ALA A 17 8.52 23.90 -15.56
N LEU A 18 9.47 23.18 -16.13
CA LEU A 18 10.85 23.62 -16.24
C LEU A 18 10.98 24.55 -17.45
N LEU A 19 11.23 25.83 -17.21
CA LEU A 19 11.63 26.77 -18.26
C LEU A 19 13.16 26.85 -18.29
N LEU A 20 13.74 26.20 -19.28
CA LEU A 20 15.16 26.35 -19.62
C LEU A 20 15.30 27.50 -20.63
N ILE A 21 15.90 28.61 -20.21
CA ILE A 21 16.21 29.71 -21.12
C ILE A 21 17.73 29.60 -21.43
N PRO A 22 18.12 29.26 -22.65
CA PRO A 22 19.53 29.33 -23.01
C PRO A 22 19.96 30.79 -23.12
N ALA A 23 20.97 31.16 -22.34
CA ALA A 23 21.62 32.43 -22.53
C ALA A 23 22.41 32.44 -23.86
N ALA A 24 22.40 33.57 -24.50
CA ALA A 24 22.83 33.81 -25.88
C ALA A 24 24.07 33.04 -26.31
N PHE A 25 23.97 32.41 -27.47
CA PHE A 25 25.09 31.80 -28.17
C PHE A 25 26.06 32.87 -28.64
N VAL A 26 27.27 32.83 -28.13
CA VAL A 26 28.38 33.52 -28.77
C VAL A 26 29.00 32.56 -29.76
N SER A 27 28.68 32.75 -31.03
CA SER A 27 29.30 32.05 -32.11
C SER A 27 30.74 32.58 -32.30
N CYS A 28 31.74 31.78 -32.02
CA CYS A 28 33.07 32.01 -32.59
C CYS A 28 33.13 31.36 -33.94
N SER A 29 33.66 32.09 -34.92
CA SER A 29 33.74 31.74 -36.35
C SER A 29 34.50 30.46 -36.61
N ASP A 30 33.99 29.72 -37.62
CA ASP A 30 34.67 28.56 -38.23
C ASP A 30 36.06 28.96 -38.75
N ASP A 31 37.09 28.31 -38.21
CA ASP A 31 38.35 28.16 -38.87
C ASP A 31 38.96 26.79 -38.48
N ASP A 32 38.84 25.83 -39.40
CA ASP A 32 39.38 24.48 -39.30
C ASP A 32 40.91 24.53 -39.58
N THR A 33 41.71 24.91 -38.57
CA THR A 33 43.15 24.69 -38.61
C THR A 33 43.60 23.97 -37.36
N GLU A 34 44.39 22.90 -37.54
CA GLU A 34 45.05 22.17 -36.46
C GLU A 34 45.88 23.12 -35.60
N GLY A 35 45.40 23.47 -34.43
CA GLY A 35 45.94 24.48 -33.54
C GLY A 35 44.96 25.64 -33.29
N GLY A 36 43.70 25.55 -33.68
CA GLY A 36 42.66 26.57 -33.56
C GLY A 36 42.39 27.03 -32.13
N SER A 37 41.88 28.25 -32.00
CA SER A 37 41.49 28.84 -30.73
C SER A 37 40.53 27.90 -29.93
N PRO A 38 40.62 27.86 -28.61
CA PRO A 38 39.69 27.10 -27.79
C PRO A 38 38.24 27.44 -28.10
N TYR A 39 37.41 26.43 -28.31
CA TYR A 39 35.98 26.62 -28.50
C TYR A 39 35.17 25.70 -27.58
N PHE A 40 33.97 26.14 -27.24
CA PHE A 40 33.00 25.39 -26.44
C PHE A 40 31.57 25.76 -26.88
N ARG A 41 30.77 24.72 -27.20
CA ARG A 41 29.37 24.89 -27.57
C ARG A 41 28.50 23.88 -26.82
N LEU A 42 27.36 24.30 -26.33
CA LEU A 42 26.32 23.43 -25.86
C LEU A 42 25.31 23.19 -26.99
N GLU A 43 25.16 21.94 -27.39
CA GLU A 43 24.15 21.54 -28.37
C GLU A 43 22.95 20.96 -27.63
N ASN A 44 21.76 21.51 -27.87
CA ASN A 44 20.53 20.98 -27.31
C ASN A 44 20.15 19.67 -27.97
N THR A 45 20.20 18.61 -27.22
CA THR A 45 19.54 17.38 -27.61
C THR A 45 18.57 16.97 -26.53
N VAL A 46 17.31 17.14 -26.87
CA VAL A 46 16.15 16.61 -26.12
C VAL A 46 16.10 17.03 -24.64
N VAL A 47 15.40 18.10 -24.39
CA VAL A 47 14.83 18.33 -23.05
C VAL A 47 13.64 17.39 -22.94
N SER A 48 13.81 16.28 -22.22
CA SER A 48 12.65 15.47 -21.82
C SER A 48 11.77 16.32 -20.91
N SER A 49 10.46 16.33 -21.18
CA SER A 49 9.49 17.10 -20.40
C SER A 49 9.17 16.50 -19.03
N LYS A 50 9.77 15.35 -18.70
CA LYS A 50 9.61 14.71 -17.39
C LYS A 50 10.83 14.98 -16.52
N LEU A 51 10.62 15.73 -15.45
CA LEU A 51 11.55 15.88 -14.35
C LEU A 51 11.68 14.55 -13.62
N VAL A 52 12.89 14.03 -13.57
CA VAL A 52 13.19 12.89 -12.72
C VAL A 52 13.59 13.40 -11.36
N THR A 53 12.78 13.07 -10.37
CA THR A 53 13.08 13.34 -8.99
C THR A 53 13.95 12.22 -8.45
N ALA A 54 15.13 12.56 -7.99
CA ALA A 54 15.92 11.66 -7.19
C ALA A 54 15.35 11.71 -5.76
N SER A 55 14.86 10.60 -5.24
CA SER A 55 14.48 10.50 -3.84
C SER A 55 15.70 10.72 -2.96
N SER A 56 15.61 11.61 -1.99
CA SER A 56 16.67 11.91 -1.03
C SER A 56 17.06 10.70 -0.15
N ASP A 57 16.25 9.67 -0.13
CA ASP A 57 16.46 8.44 0.66
C ASP A 57 17.37 7.42 -0.04
N LEU A 58 17.60 7.58 -1.32
CA LEU A 58 18.62 6.83 -2.05
C LEU A 58 19.86 7.71 -2.10
N GLY A 59 20.81 7.50 -1.22
CA GLY A 59 22.08 8.22 -1.25
C GLY A 59 22.50 8.46 -2.69
N PHE A 60 22.44 9.73 -3.13
CA PHE A 60 22.57 10.10 -4.53
C PHE A 60 23.97 9.80 -5.02
N ASP A 61 24.15 8.64 -5.62
CA ASP A 61 25.34 8.30 -6.36
C ASP A 61 25.14 8.74 -7.81
N ALA A 62 25.88 9.78 -8.23
CA ALA A 62 25.84 10.27 -9.59
C ALA A 62 26.16 9.21 -10.63
N GLU A 63 26.95 8.19 -10.27
CA GLU A 63 27.26 7.04 -11.14
C GLU A 63 26.06 6.10 -11.26
N ALA A 64 25.31 5.88 -10.20
CA ALA A 64 24.13 5.03 -10.22
C ALA A 64 23.01 5.59 -11.12
N ILE A 65 22.86 6.91 -11.20
CA ILE A 65 21.88 7.57 -12.08
C ILE A 65 22.21 7.35 -13.55
N ILE A 66 23.49 7.33 -13.91
CA ILE A 66 23.91 7.12 -15.29
C ILE A 66 23.61 5.68 -15.75
N GLY A 67 23.63 4.72 -14.83
CA GLY A 67 23.34 3.31 -15.07
C GLY A 67 21.84 3.00 -15.19
N ASP A 68 20.96 3.85 -14.67
CA ASP A 68 19.53 3.61 -14.71
C ASP A 68 18.92 4.19 -15.99
N ALA A 69 18.70 3.32 -16.98
CA ALA A 69 18.07 3.67 -18.25
C ALA A 69 16.58 4.10 -18.10
N THR A 70 15.98 3.91 -16.94
CA THR A 70 14.57 4.30 -16.66
C THR A 70 14.45 5.77 -16.24
N LEU A 71 15.56 6.42 -15.86
CA LEU A 71 15.58 7.81 -15.47
C LEU A 71 15.65 8.73 -16.71
N GLU A 72 14.65 9.58 -16.85
CA GLU A 72 14.66 10.63 -17.88
C GLU A 72 15.52 11.81 -17.40
N LEU A 73 16.77 11.84 -17.82
CA LEU A 73 17.71 12.89 -17.48
C LEU A 73 17.71 13.99 -18.53
N ILE A 74 17.85 15.26 -18.08
CA ILE A 74 18.15 16.37 -18.97
C ILE A 74 19.59 16.18 -19.45
N ARG A 75 19.80 16.16 -20.77
CA ARG A 75 21.09 15.93 -21.38
C ARG A 75 21.48 17.08 -22.27
N TYR A 76 22.74 17.52 -22.11
CA TYR A 76 23.40 18.46 -23.03
C TYR A 76 24.60 17.79 -23.69
N ASP A 77 24.68 17.88 -24.99
CA ASP A 77 25.86 17.51 -25.73
C ASP A 77 26.82 18.72 -25.80
N ILE A 78 28.07 18.48 -25.52
CA ILE A 78 29.16 19.46 -25.55
C ILE A 78 29.99 19.21 -26.79
N ARG A 79 30.26 20.28 -27.56
CA ARG A 79 31.26 20.31 -28.62
C ARG A 79 32.40 21.23 -28.19
N SER A 80 33.58 20.68 -28.06
CA SER A 80 34.73 21.42 -27.54
C SER A 80 36.05 20.79 -28.06
N ASN A 81 37.07 21.61 -28.22
CA ASN A 81 38.43 21.14 -28.47
C ASN A 81 39.33 21.32 -27.23
N CYS A 82 38.80 21.66 -26.09
CA CYS A 82 39.56 21.92 -24.87
C CYS A 82 38.95 21.20 -23.64
N ASN A 83 39.68 21.30 -22.52
CA ASN A 83 39.15 20.86 -21.22
C ASN A 83 38.00 21.74 -20.80
N TRP A 84 37.02 21.16 -20.12
CA TRP A 84 35.86 21.89 -19.56
C TRP A 84 35.49 21.36 -18.19
N SER A 85 34.85 22.22 -17.42
CA SER A 85 34.26 21.90 -16.11
C SER A 85 32.87 22.47 -15.99
N VAL A 86 32.07 21.85 -15.14
CA VAL A 86 30.67 22.26 -14.84
C VAL A 86 30.53 22.48 -13.36
N GLU A 87 30.02 23.62 -13.02
CA GLU A 87 29.72 24.03 -11.63
C GLU A 87 28.30 24.57 -11.55
N CYS A 88 27.65 24.41 -10.41
CA CYS A 88 26.37 25.03 -10.14
C CYS A 88 26.49 26.02 -9.00
N ASN A 89 26.08 27.26 -9.26
CA ASN A 89 25.97 28.30 -8.24
C ASN A 89 24.51 28.33 -7.78
N SER A 90 24.19 27.59 -6.73
CA SER A 90 22.88 27.63 -6.09
C SER A 90 23.03 28.23 -4.69
N THR A 91 22.17 29.19 -4.35
CA THR A 91 22.08 29.74 -3.00
C THR A 91 21.25 28.87 -2.06
N ASP A 92 20.44 27.97 -2.63
CA ASP A 92 19.45 27.19 -1.90
C ASP A 92 19.82 25.70 -1.76
N GLY A 93 21.09 25.37 -1.99
CA GLY A 93 21.60 24.01 -1.87
C GLY A 93 21.80 23.26 -3.20
N ASP A 94 22.23 22.01 -3.11
CA ASP A 94 22.63 21.18 -4.24
C ASP A 94 21.46 20.43 -4.88
N TRP A 95 20.36 21.10 -5.18
CA TRP A 95 19.18 20.48 -5.78
C TRP A 95 19.35 20.16 -7.28
N ILE A 96 20.43 20.65 -7.91
CA ILE A 96 20.83 20.26 -9.26
C ILE A 96 22.00 19.30 -9.14
N LYS A 97 21.82 18.07 -9.60
CA LYS A 97 22.87 17.07 -9.68
C LYS A 97 23.28 16.89 -11.13
N PHE A 98 24.57 16.83 -11.41
CA PHE A 98 25.05 16.65 -12.77
C PHE A 98 26.34 15.83 -12.81
N TYR A 99 26.50 15.12 -13.94
CA TYR A 99 27.66 14.29 -14.21
C TYR A 99 27.91 14.20 -15.75
N PRO A 100 29.19 14.14 -16.19
CA PRO A 100 30.38 14.38 -15.38
C PRO A 100 30.56 15.86 -15.03
N LYS A 101 31.37 16.15 -14.00
CA LYS A 101 31.71 17.52 -13.60
C LYS A 101 32.84 18.11 -14.43
N THR A 102 33.61 17.30 -15.14
CA THR A 102 34.75 17.70 -16.02
C THR A 102 34.80 16.82 -17.22
N GLY A 103 35.41 17.32 -18.31
CA GLY A 103 35.65 16.56 -19.51
C GLY A 103 36.71 17.21 -20.39
N GLN A 104 37.08 16.52 -21.49
CA GLN A 104 38.00 16.97 -22.48
C GLN A 104 37.43 16.71 -23.88
N GLY A 105 37.47 17.71 -24.75
CA GLY A 105 36.87 17.63 -26.06
C GLY A 105 35.37 17.48 -26.06
N ASP A 106 34.81 16.85 -27.06
CA ASP A 106 33.37 16.55 -27.13
C ASP A 106 32.93 15.68 -25.99
N GLY A 107 31.73 15.96 -25.45
CA GLY A 107 31.21 15.24 -24.29
C GLY A 107 29.71 15.37 -24.11
N LYS A 108 29.24 14.82 -23.01
CA LYS A 108 27.81 14.89 -22.60
C LYS A 108 27.75 15.14 -21.11
N VAL A 109 26.90 16.08 -20.72
CA VAL A 109 26.54 16.29 -19.30
C VAL A 109 25.07 15.97 -19.09
N ARG A 110 24.78 15.20 -18.04
CA ARG A 110 23.44 14.82 -17.63
C ARG A 110 23.09 15.53 -16.33
N PHE A 111 21.84 15.97 -16.23
CA PHE A 111 21.31 16.66 -15.07
C PHE A 111 20.09 15.91 -14.54
N CYS A 112 19.94 15.89 -13.23
CA CYS A 112 18.66 15.65 -12.57
C CYS A 112 18.42 16.74 -11.52
N LEU A 113 17.18 16.93 -11.18
CA LEU A 113 16.74 17.94 -10.22
C LEU A 113 16.03 17.24 -9.07
N ASP A 114 16.34 17.67 -7.85
CA ASP A 114 15.53 17.28 -6.69
C ASP A 114 14.15 17.97 -6.77
N ASP A 115 13.12 17.39 -6.18
CA ASP A 115 11.80 17.99 -6.11
C ASP A 115 11.86 19.36 -5.40
N ASN A 116 11.11 20.32 -5.91
CA ASN A 116 10.90 21.57 -5.21
C ASN A 116 9.66 21.48 -4.32
N ASP A 117 9.83 21.05 -3.08
CA ASP A 117 8.74 20.96 -2.10
C ASP A 117 8.28 22.33 -1.58
N ALA A 118 9.03 23.39 -1.88
CA ALA A 118 8.67 24.75 -1.45
C ALA A 118 7.52 25.32 -2.29
N ASN A 119 6.74 26.19 -1.68
CA ASN A 119 5.70 26.97 -2.35
C ASN A 119 6.23 28.23 -3.08
N THR A 120 7.53 28.30 -3.26
CA THR A 120 8.20 29.36 -4.02
C THR A 120 9.03 28.76 -5.14
N PRO A 121 9.08 29.38 -6.32
CA PRO A 121 9.96 28.93 -7.39
C PRO A 121 11.42 29.13 -6.97
N ARG A 122 12.29 28.29 -7.50
CA ARG A 122 13.74 28.41 -7.30
C ARG A 122 14.49 28.45 -8.63
N SER A 123 15.67 29.03 -8.61
CA SER A 123 16.51 29.19 -9.78
C SER A 123 17.95 28.94 -9.40
N ALA A 124 18.70 28.34 -10.33
CA ALA A 124 20.16 28.21 -10.20
C ALA A 124 20.82 28.39 -11.55
N THR A 125 22.09 28.79 -11.50
CA THR A 125 22.93 28.98 -12.68
C THR A 125 23.98 27.88 -12.73
N VAL A 126 23.96 27.10 -13.79
CA VAL A 126 24.99 26.14 -14.12
C VAL A 126 26.01 26.83 -15.01
N VAL A 127 27.27 26.79 -14.61
CA VAL A 127 28.36 27.47 -15.26
C VAL A 127 29.30 26.45 -15.90
N PHE A 128 29.53 26.56 -17.18
CA PHE A 128 30.51 25.78 -17.92
C PHE A 128 31.74 26.61 -18.11
N ARG A 129 32.89 26.15 -17.61
CA ARG A 129 34.21 26.77 -17.80
C ARG A 129 35.03 25.91 -18.75
N TYR A 130 35.73 26.49 -19.66
CA TYR A 130 36.57 25.78 -20.62
C TYR A 130 37.95 26.44 -20.79
N ALA A 131 38.85 25.73 -21.42
CA ALA A 131 40.25 26.15 -21.61
C ALA A 131 40.94 26.52 -20.27
N ASP A 132 40.80 25.65 -19.26
CA ASP A 132 41.38 25.82 -17.93
C ASP A 132 41.03 27.16 -17.24
N GLY A 133 39.83 27.66 -17.54
CA GLY A 133 39.30 28.91 -16.98
C GLY A 133 39.83 30.19 -17.65
N ARG A 134 40.54 30.05 -18.76
CA ARG A 134 41.11 31.21 -19.49
C ARG A 134 40.17 31.82 -20.50
N GLN A 135 39.06 31.18 -20.78
CA GLN A 135 38.05 31.63 -21.74
C GLN A 135 36.72 31.97 -21.05
N THR A 136 35.83 32.60 -21.80
CA THR A 136 34.53 33.06 -21.33
C THR A 136 33.67 31.90 -20.86
N GLU A 137 32.96 32.09 -19.75
CA GLU A 137 32.02 31.12 -19.20
C GLU A 137 30.74 31.05 -20.05
N THR A 138 30.20 29.85 -20.24
CA THR A 138 28.85 29.65 -20.75
C THR A 138 27.96 29.29 -19.62
N THR A 139 26.81 29.96 -19.50
CA THR A 139 25.86 29.77 -18.38
C THR A 139 24.55 29.21 -18.86
N LEU A 140 23.96 28.33 -18.03
CA LEU A 140 22.62 27.80 -18.20
C LEU A 140 21.81 28.15 -16.94
N VAL A 141 20.72 28.90 -17.10
CA VAL A 141 19.81 29.17 -16.00
C VAL A 141 18.74 28.09 -15.93
N VAL A 142 18.65 27.43 -14.79
CA VAL A 142 17.65 26.40 -14.51
C VAL A 142 16.62 26.98 -13.56
N ASN A 143 15.37 27.07 -13.99
CA ASN A 143 14.23 27.51 -13.18
C ASN A 143 13.34 26.32 -12.89
N GLN A 144 12.96 26.17 -11.63
CA GLN A 144 11.99 25.16 -11.20
C GLN A 144 10.81 25.86 -10.53
N SER A 145 9.60 25.49 -10.96
CA SER A 145 8.37 26.05 -10.44
C SER A 145 8.18 25.73 -8.95
N ALA A 146 7.42 26.58 -8.28
CA ALA A 146 6.92 26.29 -6.93
C ALA A 146 6.04 25.03 -6.95
N ASN A 147 6.03 24.31 -5.85
CA ASN A 147 5.00 23.31 -5.58
C ASN A 147 3.69 24.00 -5.14
N GLU A 148 2.56 23.35 -5.36
CA GLU A 148 1.29 23.84 -4.83
C GLU A 148 1.32 23.86 -3.29
N PRO A 149 0.68 24.85 -2.64
CA PRO A 149 0.57 24.88 -1.19
C PRO A 149 -0.16 23.65 -0.65
N TYR A 150 0.39 23.00 0.37
CA TYR A 150 -0.21 21.81 0.96
C TYR A 150 0.00 21.71 2.48
N ILE A 151 -0.88 20.98 3.12
CA ILE A 151 -0.76 20.45 4.49
C ILE A 151 -1.17 19.00 4.42
N ARG A 152 -0.35 18.06 4.94
CA ARG A 152 -0.60 16.62 4.93
C ARG A 152 -0.21 16.02 6.27
N PHE A 153 -0.82 14.89 6.61
CA PHE A 153 -0.53 14.18 7.84
C PHE A 153 0.14 12.85 7.54
N VAL A 154 1.14 12.53 8.35
CA VAL A 154 1.81 11.22 8.38
C VAL A 154 1.63 10.67 9.79
N VAL A 155 0.79 9.66 9.92
CA VAL A 155 0.45 8.99 11.18
C VAL A 155 1.16 7.64 11.20
N ASN A 156 1.99 7.40 12.21
CA ASN A 156 2.77 6.15 12.32
C ASN A 156 3.47 5.77 10.99
N ASN A 157 4.06 6.76 10.29
CA ASN A 157 4.73 6.64 8.99
C ASN A 157 3.81 6.33 7.78
N ILE A 158 2.50 6.50 7.93
CA ILE A 158 1.52 6.34 6.83
C ILE A 158 0.87 7.70 6.55
N GLU A 159 0.88 8.15 5.30
CA GLU A 159 0.15 9.36 4.91
C GLU A 159 -1.37 9.08 4.93
N THR A 160 -2.09 9.76 5.82
CA THR A 160 -3.53 9.62 6.00
C THR A 160 -4.10 10.89 6.64
N ASN A 161 -5.37 11.16 6.41
CA ASN A 161 -6.14 12.19 7.08
C ASN A 161 -7.19 11.63 8.06
N GLU A 162 -7.12 10.33 8.35
CA GLU A 162 -8.03 9.64 9.23
C GLU A 162 -7.29 8.70 10.18
N ILE A 163 -7.71 8.69 11.44
CA ILE A 163 -7.27 7.75 12.47
C ILE A 163 -8.51 7.01 12.95
N VAL A 164 -8.51 5.69 12.81
CA VAL A 164 -9.56 4.82 13.35
C VAL A 164 -8.97 4.00 14.50
N ALA A 165 -9.46 4.23 15.69
CA ALA A 165 -9.09 3.51 16.91
C ALA A 165 -10.22 2.57 17.33
N GLY A 166 -9.86 1.44 17.91
CA GLY A 166 -10.79 0.51 18.54
C GLY A 166 -11.10 0.87 20.01
N ARG A 167 -11.55 -0.10 20.79
CA ARG A 167 -11.98 0.11 22.18
C ARG A 167 -10.86 0.40 23.17
N TYR A 168 -9.64 -0.04 22.89
CA TYR A 168 -8.52 0.12 23.82
C TYR A 168 -7.86 1.49 23.69
N ALA A 169 -7.16 1.88 24.76
CA ALA A 169 -6.28 3.05 24.70
C ALA A 169 -5.25 2.89 23.58
N ALA A 170 -4.99 3.99 22.86
CA ALA A 170 -4.11 3.98 21.72
C ALA A 170 -3.24 5.25 21.68
N HIS A 171 -2.04 5.10 21.13
CA HIS A 171 -1.08 6.18 20.94
C HIS A 171 -0.69 6.28 19.47
N TYR A 172 -0.64 7.50 18.94
CA TYR A 172 -0.26 7.79 17.57
C TYR A 172 0.78 8.89 17.51
N ASP A 173 1.85 8.63 16.76
CA ASP A 173 2.82 9.65 16.35
C ASP A 173 2.36 10.31 15.05
N ILE A 174 2.28 11.63 15.06
CA ILE A 174 1.78 12.41 13.93
C ILE A 174 2.82 13.42 13.50
N ARG A 175 3.15 13.42 12.22
CA ARG A 175 3.96 14.47 11.58
C ARG A 175 3.11 15.22 10.57
N VAL A 176 3.11 16.55 10.69
CA VAL A 176 2.48 17.45 9.73
C VAL A 176 3.52 17.87 8.70
N ALA A 177 3.38 17.39 7.48
CA ALA A 177 4.18 17.80 6.34
C ALA A 177 3.48 18.99 5.66
N SER A 178 4.19 20.10 5.51
CA SER A 178 3.63 21.31 4.93
C SER A 178 4.71 22.17 4.28
N ASN A 179 4.39 22.81 3.17
CA ASN A 179 5.21 23.86 2.56
C ASN A 179 4.65 25.27 2.79
N VAL A 180 3.66 25.40 3.67
CA VAL A 180 3.16 26.66 4.23
C VAL A 180 3.33 26.62 5.74
N THR A 181 3.27 27.77 6.40
CA THR A 181 3.30 27.80 7.87
C THR A 181 1.90 27.45 8.39
N PRO A 182 1.69 26.23 8.94
CA PRO A 182 0.39 25.84 9.45
C PRO A 182 0.16 26.37 10.86
N PHE A 183 -1.09 26.58 11.22
CA PHE A 183 -1.54 26.66 12.59
C PHE A 183 -2.72 25.70 12.77
N TYR A 184 -2.98 25.26 13.98
CA TYR A 184 -4.06 24.32 14.25
C TYR A 184 -5.00 24.84 15.32
N GLU A 185 -6.26 24.44 15.19
CA GLU A 185 -7.33 24.70 16.15
C GLU A 185 -7.81 23.34 16.66
N PRO A 186 -7.36 22.89 17.84
CA PRO A 186 -7.80 21.60 18.38
C PRO A 186 -9.24 21.73 18.88
N GLU A 187 -10.12 20.85 18.38
CA GLU A 187 -11.33 20.55 19.10
C GLU A 187 -10.94 19.74 20.33
N LYS A 188 -11.51 20.08 21.49
CA LYS A 188 -11.22 19.36 22.71
C LYS A 188 -12.18 18.18 22.83
N ALA A 189 -11.65 16.98 22.70
CA ALA A 189 -12.33 15.75 23.11
C ALA A 189 -11.84 15.35 24.52
N GLU A 190 -12.75 15.12 25.45
CA GLU A 190 -12.37 14.73 26.82
C GLU A 190 -11.65 13.38 26.89
N TRP A 191 -11.80 12.56 25.85
CA TRP A 191 -11.26 11.21 25.73
C TRP A 191 -9.99 11.13 24.87
N ALA A 192 -9.48 12.26 24.41
CA ALA A 192 -8.27 12.29 23.59
C ALA A 192 -7.41 13.50 23.92
N THR A 193 -6.11 13.27 23.99
CA THR A 193 -5.11 14.32 24.27
C THR A 193 -4.22 14.49 23.05
N PHE A 194 -4.27 15.67 22.43
CA PHE A 194 -3.40 16.05 21.32
C PHE A 194 -2.32 16.99 21.80
N THR A 195 -1.06 16.61 21.63
CA THR A 195 0.09 17.35 22.18
C THR A 195 1.13 17.61 21.09
N GLU A 196 1.55 18.87 20.95
CA GLU A 196 2.70 19.23 20.11
C GLU A 196 4.00 18.83 20.81
N THR A 197 4.84 18.05 20.13
CA THR A 197 6.10 17.53 20.66
C THR A 197 7.35 18.17 20.03
N GLY A 198 7.16 18.91 18.94
CA GLY A 198 8.25 19.59 18.23
C GLY A 198 7.75 20.27 16.95
N ASN A 199 8.67 20.73 16.14
CA ASN A 199 8.36 21.44 14.89
C ASN A 199 7.56 20.55 13.91
N GLY A 200 6.24 20.69 13.93
CA GLY A 200 5.33 19.92 13.07
C GLY A 200 5.17 18.46 13.47
N THR A 201 5.59 18.09 14.68
CA THR A 201 5.37 16.74 15.25
C THR A 201 4.44 16.81 16.45
N PHE A 202 3.54 15.84 16.54
CA PHE A 202 2.49 15.75 17.55
C PHE A 202 2.33 14.32 17.99
N THR A 203 1.74 14.14 19.17
CA THR A 203 1.20 12.87 19.65
C THR A 203 -0.30 12.99 19.88
N LEU A 204 -1.00 11.91 19.62
CA LEU A 204 -2.41 11.75 19.96
C LEU A 204 -2.54 10.52 20.85
N ASP A 205 -2.97 10.75 22.07
CA ASP A 205 -3.29 9.70 23.04
C ASP A 205 -4.83 9.60 23.14
N ILE A 206 -5.36 8.43 22.85
CA ILE A 206 -6.78 8.10 22.92
C ILE A 206 -6.99 7.22 24.14
N GLU A 207 -7.96 7.58 24.98
CA GLU A 207 -8.35 6.79 26.14
C GLU A 207 -9.15 5.54 25.75
N GLU A 208 -9.11 4.53 26.59
CA GLU A 208 -9.96 3.35 26.45
C GLU A 208 -11.45 3.75 26.41
N TYR A 209 -12.20 3.04 25.59
CA TYR A 209 -13.64 3.26 25.52
C TYR A 209 -14.32 2.83 26.85
N PRO A 210 -15.28 3.58 27.39
CA PRO A 210 -15.95 3.24 28.64
C PRO A 210 -16.56 1.83 28.60
N GLU A 211 -16.52 1.10 29.73
CA GLU A 211 -17.17 -0.22 29.85
C GLU A 211 -18.68 -0.15 29.61
N GLN A 212 -19.30 1.00 29.94
CA GLN A 212 -20.72 1.26 29.66
C GLN A 212 -20.82 2.41 28.65
N PRO A 213 -20.68 2.11 27.36
CA PRO A 213 -20.69 3.12 26.33
C PRO A 213 -22.09 3.71 26.12
N ALA A 214 -22.14 5.00 25.82
CA ALA A 214 -23.38 5.68 25.42
C ALA A 214 -23.66 5.59 23.91
N SER A 215 -22.62 5.30 23.11
CA SER A 215 -22.67 5.17 21.65
C SER A 215 -21.69 4.10 21.19
N LEU A 216 -21.80 3.63 19.96
CA LEU A 216 -20.83 2.69 19.34
C LEU A 216 -19.60 3.38 18.81
N SER A 217 -19.65 4.68 18.59
CA SER A 217 -18.54 5.47 18.12
C SER A 217 -18.53 6.87 18.73
N ARG A 218 -17.35 7.47 18.72
CA ARG A 218 -17.13 8.89 19.05
C ARG A 218 -16.05 9.43 18.13
N ASP A 219 -16.17 10.69 17.71
CA ASP A 219 -15.29 11.32 16.76
C ASP A 219 -15.02 12.78 17.11
N PHE A 220 -13.93 13.30 16.58
CA PHE A 220 -13.62 14.71 16.51
C PHE A 220 -12.61 14.95 15.37
N SER A 221 -12.36 16.21 15.04
CA SER A 221 -11.36 16.57 14.05
C SER A 221 -10.43 17.66 14.53
N ILE A 222 -9.21 17.68 13.98
CA ILE A 222 -8.22 18.72 14.23
C ILE A 222 -7.98 19.42 12.89
N ALA A 223 -8.39 20.69 12.83
CA ALA A 223 -8.22 21.50 11.63
C ALA A 223 -6.84 22.18 11.61
N PHE A 224 -6.09 21.94 10.55
CA PHE A 224 -4.86 22.66 10.25
C PHE A 224 -5.11 23.62 9.10
N LYS A 225 -4.71 24.87 9.28
CA LYS A 225 -4.91 25.94 8.30
C LYS A 225 -3.60 26.63 7.99
N GLY A 226 -3.41 27.05 6.76
CA GLY A 226 -2.29 27.90 6.39
C GLY A 226 -2.43 29.31 6.95
N SER A 227 -1.32 30.01 7.10
CA SER A 227 -1.29 31.40 7.60
C SER A 227 -1.14 32.42 6.47
N GLY A 228 -1.49 33.68 6.74
CA GLY A 228 -1.30 34.81 5.82
C GLY A 228 -2.05 34.63 4.50
N GLN A 229 -1.32 34.66 3.39
CA GLN A 229 -1.88 34.50 2.05
C GLN A 229 -2.42 33.07 1.77
N TYR A 230 -2.04 32.10 2.60
CA TYR A 230 -2.45 30.70 2.48
C TYR A 230 -3.59 30.30 3.42
N LYS A 231 -4.34 31.26 3.93
CA LYS A 231 -5.47 31.04 4.87
C LYS A 231 -6.58 30.13 4.34
N ASP A 232 -6.67 29.98 3.01
CA ASP A 232 -7.66 29.12 2.35
C ASP A 232 -7.18 27.68 2.21
N ILE A 233 -5.90 27.42 2.54
CA ILE A 233 -5.36 26.05 2.60
C ILE A 233 -5.76 25.45 3.94
N ARG A 234 -6.47 24.32 3.88
CA ARG A 234 -6.97 23.60 5.06
C ARG A 234 -6.81 22.10 4.86
N ALA A 235 -6.44 21.43 5.91
CA ALA A 235 -6.49 19.97 6.03
C ALA A 235 -7.06 19.61 7.39
N ASP A 236 -7.96 18.64 7.43
CA ASP A 236 -8.56 18.13 8.65
C ASP A 236 -8.03 16.71 8.90
N LEU A 237 -7.54 16.47 10.12
CA LEU A 237 -7.23 15.15 10.61
C LEU A 237 -8.47 14.67 11.38
N ASN A 238 -9.13 13.64 10.86
CA ASN A 238 -10.33 13.07 11.44
C ASN A 238 -9.96 11.92 12.38
N ILE A 239 -10.50 11.92 13.57
CA ILE A 239 -10.27 10.90 14.58
C ILE A 239 -11.59 10.24 14.88
N LEU A 240 -11.66 8.94 14.64
CA LEU A 240 -12.81 8.09 14.97
C LEU A 240 -12.35 7.01 15.94
N GLN A 241 -13.06 6.87 17.05
CA GLN A 241 -12.94 5.68 17.89
C GLN A 241 -14.23 4.89 17.76
N ASP A 242 -14.14 3.68 17.20
CA ASP A 242 -15.29 2.85 16.84
C ASP A 242 -15.19 1.47 17.50
N ILE A 243 -16.25 1.14 18.25
CA ILE A 243 -16.39 -0.15 18.94
C ILE A 243 -17.50 -1.01 18.34
N THR A 244 -18.03 -0.64 17.18
CA THR A 244 -19.03 -1.43 16.48
C THR A 244 -18.53 -2.87 16.29
N PRO A 245 -19.31 -3.88 16.71
CA PRO A 245 -18.92 -5.27 16.56
C PRO A 245 -18.63 -5.62 15.10
N GLN A 246 -17.47 -6.27 14.88
CA GLN A 246 -17.00 -6.68 13.56
C GLN A 246 -16.40 -8.09 13.62
N ILE A 247 -16.60 -8.85 12.55
CA ILE A 247 -15.99 -10.17 12.35
C ILE A 247 -15.31 -10.14 10.99
N GLU A 248 -14.02 -10.40 10.98
CA GLU A 248 -13.20 -10.55 9.80
C GLU A 248 -12.92 -12.04 9.55
N ILE A 249 -13.12 -12.48 8.31
CA ILE A 249 -12.81 -13.83 7.85
C ILE A 249 -11.69 -13.72 6.82
N THR A 250 -10.62 -14.47 7.05
CA THR A 250 -9.49 -14.55 6.11
C THR A 250 -9.35 -15.99 5.63
N SER A 251 -9.53 -16.18 4.32
CA SER A 251 -9.42 -17.47 3.65
C SER A 251 -9.02 -17.27 2.19
N GLU A 252 -8.35 -18.25 1.62
CA GLU A 252 -8.13 -18.33 0.16
C GLU A 252 -9.33 -19.01 -0.53
N ASP A 253 -10.10 -19.81 0.21
CA ASP A 253 -11.16 -20.68 -0.30
C ASP A 253 -12.58 -20.09 -0.11
N ILE A 254 -12.75 -19.08 0.77
CA ILE A 254 -14.04 -18.43 1.03
C ILE A 254 -14.09 -17.11 0.27
N GLY A 255 -15.04 -16.99 -0.66
CA GLY A 255 -15.33 -15.77 -1.38
C GLY A 255 -16.27 -14.81 -0.64
N ASP A 256 -16.68 -13.74 -1.34
CA ASP A 256 -17.61 -12.74 -0.80
C ASP A 256 -19.01 -13.31 -0.49
N ASP A 257 -19.35 -14.47 -1.04
CA ASP A 257 -20.58 -15.22 -0.81
C ASP A 257 -20.58 -15.98 0.51
N LEU A 258 -19.46 -16.00 1.22
CA LEU A 258 -19.27 -16.73 2.48
C LEU A 258 -19.61 -18.23 2.38
N ALA A 259 -19.37 -18.83 1.22
CA ALA A 259 -19.54 -20.25 0.98
C ALA A 259 -18.20 -20.98 1.04
N LEU A 260 -18.16 -22.11 1.73
CA LEU A 260 -17.03 -23.04 1.64
C LEU A 260 -17.09 -23.82 0.33
N PRO A 261 -15.94 -24.23 -0.21
CA PRO A 261 -15.92 -25.22 -1.29
C PRO A 261 -16.73 -26.46 -0.91
N PRO A 262 -17.41 -27.12 -1.86
CA PRO A 262 -18.18 -28.33 -1.57
C PRO A 262 -17.31 -29.44 -0.94
N PHE A 263 -17.79 -30.03 0.15
CA PHE A 263 -17.16 -31.20 0.71
C PHE A 263 -17.41 -32.40 -0.20
N PRO A 264 -16.40 -33.26 -0.43
CA PRO A 264 -16.65 -34.54 -1.09
C PRO A 264 -17.59 -35.42 -0.24
N ALA A 265 -18.34 -36.26 -0.91
CA ALA A 265 -19.32 -37.11 -0.26
C ALA A 265 -18.71 -38.06 0.80
N TYR A 266 -17.51 -38.59 0.55
CA TYR A 266 -16.89 -39.60 1.38
C TYR A 266 -15.57 -39.13 1.98
N GLN A 267 -15.38 -39.34 3.29
CA GLN A 267 -14.18 -39.01 4.06
C GLN A 267 -13.66 -37.60 3.79
N PRO A 268 -14.50 -36.58 3.93
CA PRO A 268 -14.07 -35.22 3.65
C PRO A 268 -12.96 -34.74 4.60
N ASN A 269 -11.98 -34.06 4.04
CA ASN A 269 -10.99 -33.33 4.85
C ASN A 269 -11.63 -32.12 5.50
N ALA A 270 -11.10 -31.68 6.63
CA ALA A 270 -11.54 -30.43 7.25
C ALA A 270 -11.12 -29.22 6.39
N PHE A 271 -12.01 -28.26 6.23
CA PHE A 271 -11.64 -26.93 5.75
C PHE A 271 -11.20 -26.05 6.90
N THR A 272 -10.21 -25.21 6.65
CA THR A 272 -9.70 -24.27 7.66
C THR A 272 -9.69 -22.84 7.12
N PHE A 273 -10.01 -21.89 7.98
CA PHE A 273 -9.94 -20.47 7.69
C PHE A 273 -9.67 -19.70 8.99
N LYS A 274 -9.36 -18.40 8.88
CA LYS A 274 -9.06 -17.59 10.04
C LYS A 274 -10.23 -16.65 10.34
N VAL A 275 -10.47 -16.44 11.63
CA VAL A 275 -11.47 -15.50 12.15
C VAL A 275 -10.83 -14.59 13.16
N LYS A 276 -11.11 -13.29 13.05
CA LYS A 276 -10.80 -12.28 14.04
C LYS A 276 -12.03 -11.44 14.28
N SER A 277 -12.31 -11.12 15.55
CA SER A 277 -13.39 -10.21 15.94
C SER A 277 -12.85 -9.22 16.97
N ASN A 278 -13.38 -8.00 16.97
CA ASN A 278 -13.07 -7.00 17.97
C ASN A 278 -13.88 -7.18 19.29
N TRP A 279 -14.76 -8.18 19.35
CA TRP A 279 -15.50 -8.62 20.51
C TRP A 279 -15.44 -10.14 20.65
N ASP A 280 -15.69 -10.67 21.85
CA ASP A 280 -15.83 -12.10 22.06
C ASP A 280 -16.94 -12.63 21.15
N TRP A 281 -16.78 -13.85 20.69
CA TRP A 281 -17.70 -14.41 19.71
C TRP A 281 -17.97 -15.91 19.97
N THR A 282 -19.08 -16.38 19.45
CA THR A 282 -19.52 -17.78 19.54
C THR A 282 -19.98 -18.30 18.19
N ILE A 283 -19.97 -19.64 18.06
CA ILE A 283 -20.52 -20.33 16.91
C ILE A 283 -21.94 -20.82 17.23
N SER A 284 -22.85 -20.59 16.28
CA SER A 284 -24.18 -21.18 16.25
C SER A 284 -24.28 -22.12 15.05
N VAL A 285 -24.47 -23.40 15.32
CA VAL A 285 -24.71 -24.46 14.31
C VAL A 285 -26.14 -24.99 14.55
N ALA A 286 -26.87 -25.32 13.46
CA ALA A 286 -28.18 -25.91 13.58
C ALA A 286 -28.11 -27.27 14.32
N GLU A 287 -29.14 -27.59 15.09
CA GLU A 287 -29.25 -28.89 15.75
C GLU A 287 -29.24 -30.01 14.71
N ASN A 288 -28.52 -31.10 15.01
CA ASN A 288 -28.33 -32.26 14.13
C ASN A 288 -27.57 -31.96 12.83
N ALA A 289 -26.77 -30.89 12.80
CA ALA A 289 -25.91 -30.63 11.67
C ALA A 289 -24.90 -31.78 11.49
N TRP A 290 -24.65 -32.13 10.24
CA TRP A 290 -23.64 -33.11 9.84
C TRP A 290 -22.22 -32.48 9.84
N ILE A 291 -22.10 -31.22 10.24
CA ILE A 291 -20.85 -30.48 10.37
C ILE A 291 -20.49 -30.26 11.82
N GLU A 292 -19.20 -30.21 12.10
CA GLU A 292 -18.61 -29.79 13.38
C GLU A 292 -17.69 -28.60 13.13
N VAL A 293 -17.85 -27.53 13.90
CA VAL A 293 -17.05 -26.30 13.80
C VAL A 293 -16.26 -26.07 15.07
N THR A 294 -14.96 -25.96 14.96
CA THR A 294 -14.07 -25.72 16.10
C THR A 294 -13.06 -24.61 15.81
N PRO A 295 -12.72 -23.76 16.81
CA PRO A 295 -13.34 -23.66 18.16
C PRO A 295 -14.78 -23.14 18.10
N SER A 296 -15.55 -23.38 19.15
CA SER A 296 -16.95 -22.94 19.25
C SER A 296 -17.10 -21.50 19.77
N ALA A 297 -16.02 -20.89 20.24
CA ALA A 297 -15.96 -19.51 20.74
C ALA A 297 -14.53 -18.97 20.64
N GLY A 298 -14.38 -17.66 20.70
CA GLY A 298 -13.11 -16.98 20.76
C GLY A 298 -13.18 -15.64 21.46
N GLU A 299 -12.03 -15.18 21.93
CA GLU A 299 -11.86 -13.92 22.61
C GLU A 299 -11.61 -12.78 21.61
N ALA A 300 -11.97 -11.59 22.01
CA ALA A 300 -11.77 -10.37 21.25
C ALA A 300 -10.32 -10.14 20.85
N ASP A 301 -10.13 -9.56 19.67
CA ASP A 301 -8.84 -9.14 19.08
C ASP A 301 -7.81 -10.24 18.88
N LYS A 302 -8.17 -11.50 19.12
CA LYS A 302 -7.36 -12.67 18.83
C LYS A 302 -7.76 -13.30 17.50
N GLU A 303 -6.75 -13.75 16.74
CA GLU A 303 -6.96 -14.52 15.53
C GLU A 303 -7.09 -16.02 15.88
N TYR A 304 -8.13 -16.66 15.38
CA TYR A 304 -8.38 -18.09 15.55
C TYR A 304 -8.39 -18.79 14.20
N VAL A 305 -7.80 -19.99 14.17
CA VAL A 305 -7.93 -20.90 13.04
C VAL A 305 -9.16 -21.75 13.29
N MET A 306 -10.17 -21.57 12.46
CA MET A 306 -11.39 -22.35 12.45
C MET A 306 -11.15 -23.64 11.66
N ALA A 307 -11.78 -24.72 12.10
CA ALA A 307 -11.85 -25.98 11.37
C ALA A 307 -13.30 -26.43 11.24
N VAL A 308 -13.74 -26.64 10.01
CA VAL A 308 -15.06 -27.21 9.71
C VAL A 308 -14.84 -28.63 9.22
N LYS A 309 -15.41 -29.58 9.95
CA LYS A 309 -15.40 -31.00 9.62
C LYS A 309 -16.80 -31.42 9.20
N ALA A 310 -16.88 -32.37 8.29
CA ALA A 310 -18.15 -32.97 7.87
C ALA A 310 -18.10 -34.49 8.05
N THR A 311 -19.24 -35.08 8.37
CA THR A 311 -19.41 -36.55 8.29
C THR A 311 -19.59 -36.95 6.82
N SER A 312 -19.31 -38.23 6.47
CA SER A 312 -19.56 -38.71 5.11
C SER A 312 -21.06 -38.62 4.76
N ASN A 313 -21.34 -38.16 3.55
CA ASN A 313 -22.67 -38.19 2.96
C ASN A 313 -22.81 -39.46 2.15
N LEU A 314 -23.55 -40.40 2.67
CA LEU A 314 -23.81 -41.68 1.99
C LEU A 314 -25.13 -41.68 1.20
N SER A 315 -25.76 -40.52 1.06
CA SER A 315 -26.99 -40.31 0.29
C SER A 315 -26.70 -40.02 -1.17
N LEU A 316 -27.65 -40.33 -2.04
CA LEU A 316 -27.65 -39.95 -3.44
C LEU A 316 -28.05 -38.45 -3.61
N ASP A 317 -28.45 -37.80 -2.52
CA ASP A 317 -28.81 -36.37 -2.52
C ASP A 317 -27.64 -35.56 -1.96
N GLU A 318 -27.36 -34.45 -2.61
CA GLU A 318 -26.52 -33.37 -2.08
C GLU A 318 -27.15 -32.79 -0.80
N ARG A 319 -26.34 -32.38 0.14
CA ARG A 319 -26.82 -31.71 1.36
C ARG A 319 -26.15 -30.40 1.63
N SER A 320 -26.88 -29.49 2.27
CA SER A 320 -26.40 -28.19 2.66
C SER A 320 -26.64 -27.94 4.16
N ALA A 321 -25.81 -27.11 4.73
CA ALA A 321 -25.92 -26.60 6.09
C ALA A 321 -25.38 -25.19 6.15
N SER A 322 -25.62 -24.48 7.23
CA SER A 322 -24.94 -23.25 7.55
C SER A 322 -24.58 -23.20 9.04
N PHE A 323 -23.64 -22.35 9.36
CA PHE A 323 -23.35 -21.98 10.74
C PHE A 323 -23.07 -20.49 10.79
N SER A 324 -23.32 -19.87 11.94
CA SER A 324 -23.08 -18.44 12.14
C SER A 324 -21.97 -18.23 13.17
N ILE A 325 -21.08 -17.29 12.88
CA ILE A 325 -20.16 -16.70 13.83
C ILE A 325 -20.83 -15.41 14.34
N ILE A 326 -21.04 -15.32 15.63
CA ILE A 326 -21.85 -14.25 16.24
C ILE A 326 -20.99 -13.58 17.31
N SER A 327 -20.75 -12.27 17.18
CA SER A 327 -20.07 -11.48 18.23
C SER A 327 -20.97 -11.27 19.42
N ASP A 328 -20.36 -10.90 20.56
CA ASP A 328 -21.11 -10.31 21.66
C ASP A 328 -21.89 -9.08 21.21
N GLU A 329 -23.00 -8.85 21.88
CA GLU A 329 -23.90 -7.73 21.60
C GLU A 329 -23.49 -6.49 22.40
N VAL A 330 -23.33 -5.35 21.69
CA VAL A 330 -23.01 -4.05 22.28
C VAL A 330 -24.08 -3.05 21.85
N LEU A 331 -24.78 -2.46 22.82
CA LEU A 331 -25.87 -1.50 22.57
C LEU A 331 -26.91 -2.00 21.54
N GLY A 332 -27.27 -3.28 21.62
CA GLY A 332 -28.21 -3.89 20.68
C GLY A 332 -27.65 -4.24 19.31
N THR A 333 -26.36 -4.04 19.10
CA THR A 333 -25.68 -4.34 17.85
C THR A 333 -24.74 -5.52 18.03
N LYS A 334 -24.77 -6.45 17.08
CA LYS A 334 -23.82 -7.57 17.00
C LYS A 334 -23.43 -7.82 15.55
N ALA A 335 -22.22 -8.32 15.33
CA ALA A 335 -21.82 -8.83 14.05
C ALA A 335 -22.22 -10.27 13.88
N VAL A 336 -22.72 -10.63 12.70
CA VAL A 336 -23.07 -12.01 12.34
C VAL A 336 -22.48 -12.30 10.96
N LYS A 337 -21.74 -13.42 10.86
CA LYS A 337 -21.28 -13.97 9.60
C LYS A 337 -21.85 -15.38 9.47
N GLU A 338 -22.72 -15.58 8.50
CA GLU A 338 -23.25 -16.89 8.18
C GLU A 338 -22.42 -17.53 7.07
N ILE A 339 -21.91 -18.74 7.35
CA ILE A 339 -21.07 -19.51 6.43
C ILE A 339 -21.91 -20.65 5.88
N PHE A 340 -21.96 -20.75 4.56
CA PHE A 340 -22.69 -21.80 3.85
C PHE A 340 -21.78 -22.98 3.53
N VAL A 341 -22.33 -24.17 3.72
CA VAL A 341 -21.59 -25.44 3.56
C VAL A 341 -22.42 -26.37 2.71
N THR A 342 -21.83 -26.90 1.65
CA THR A 342 -22.45 -27.93 0.82
C THR A 342 -21.61 -29.19 0.84
N GLN A 343 -22.24 -30.34 0.65
CA GLN A 343 -21.55 -31.59 0.50
C GLN A 343 -22.19 -32.41 -0.62
N GLU A 344 -21.33 -32.88 -1.51
CA GLU A 344 -21.73 -33.68 -2.66
C GLU A 344 -22.48 -34.94 -2.23
N SER A 345 -23.36 -35.42 -3.08
CA SER A 345 -23.95 -36.74 -2.99
C SER A 345 -22.92 -37.81 -3.34
N VAL A 346 -23.13 -39.03 -2.90
CA VAL A 346 -22.45 -40.19 -3.50
C VAL A 346 -22.94 -40.27 -4.94
N ALA A 347 -22.07 -39.97 -5.91
CA ALA A 347 -22.41 -40.10 -7.31
C ALA A 347 -22.90 -41.53 -7.58
N GLU A 348 -23.87 -41.66 -8.50
CA GLU A 348 -24.21 -42.97 -9.06
C GLU A 348 -22.92 -43.56 -9.60
N GLY A 349 -22.46 -44.65 -8.96
CA GLY A 349 -21.14 -45.16 -9.25
C GLY A 349 -19.98 -44.58 -8.39
N GLY A 350 -20.21 -43.82 -7.32
CA GLY A 350 -19.23 -43.30 -6.38
C GLY A 350 -18.36 -44.36 -5.69
N PRO A 351 -17.82 -44.08 -4.47
CA PRO A 351 -16.91 -45.04 -3.79
C PRO A 351 -17.48 -46.43 -3.60
N LEU A 352 -18.78 -46.62 -3.83
CA LEU A 352 -19.45 -47.90 -3.89
C LEU A 352 -19.39 -48.52 -5.29
N GLU A 353 -19.00 -47.81 -6.34
CA GLU A 353 -18.83 -48.33 -7.71
C GLU A 353 -17.62 -49.26 -7.84
N GLY A 354 -16.67 -49.17 -6.97
CA GLY A 354 -15.56 -50.12 -6.89
C GLY A 354 -15.87 -51.38 -6.09
N LEU A 355 -17.10 -51.54 -5.62
CA LEU A 355 -17.55 -52.77 -4.95
C LEU A 355 -17.94 -53.92 -5.92
N ASP A 356 -17.62 -53.79 -7.21
CA ASP A 356 -17.41 -54.92 -8.10
C ASP A 356 -16.20 -55.78 -7.70
N ALA A 357 -15.34 -55.23 -6.83
CA ALA A 357 -14.32 -56.03 -6.16
C ALA A 357 -14.98 -56.89 -5.06
N PRO A 358 -14.63 -58.15 -4.94
CA PRO A 358 -15.20 -59.03 -3.94
C PRO A 358 -15.01 -58.47 -2.53
N VAL A 359 -16.12 -58.10 -1.86
CA VAL A 359 -16.11 -57.54 -0.51
C VAL A 359 -16.02 -58.71 0.49
N LYS A 360 -15.11 -58.59 1.45
CA LYS A 360 -15.08 -59.53 2.59
C LYS A 360 -16.33 -59.34 3.44
N TRP A 361 -17.18 -60.34 3.50
CA TRP A 361 -18.36 -60.34 4.34
C TRP A 361 -18.27 -61.34 5.50
N PHE A 362 -18.89 -60.99 6.62
CA PHE A 362 -19.01 -61.85 7.78
C PHE A 362 -20.49 -61.92 8.20
N PHE A 363 -21.01 -63.11 8.21
CA PHE A 363 -22.37 -63.28 8.69
C PHE A 363 -22.47 -64.66 9.43
N ASN A 364 -22.97 -64.66 10.66
CA ASN A 364 -23.17 -65.84 11.52
C ASN A 364 -21.92 -66.74 11.60
N GLY A 365 -20.73 -66.19 11.68
CA GLY A 365 -19.49 -66.96 11.75
C GLY A 365 -18.96 -67.52 10.41
N ALA A 366 -19.67 -67.28 9.33
CA ALA A 366 -19.19 -67.57 7.97
C ALA A 366 -18.58 -66.29 7.37
N SER A 367 -17.54 -66.40 6.57
CA SER A 367 -16.91 -65.34 5.84
C SER A 367 -16.69 -65.72 4.39
N GLY A 368 -16.76 -64.76 3.49
CA GLY A 368 -16.53 -64.95 2.06
C GLY A 368 -16.01 -63.70 1.38
N THR A 369 -15.53 -63.88 0.12
CA THR A 369 -15.03 -62.73 -0.71
C THR A 369 -15.82 -62.58 -2.01
N ASP A 370 -16.87 -63.41 -2.18
CA ASP A 370 -17.55 -63.59 -3.48
C ASP A 370 -18.93 -62.93 -3.52
N TYR A 371 -19.21 -62.03 -2.56
CA TYR A 371 -20.49 -61.33 -2.50
C TYR A 371 -20.32 -59.86 -2.91
N THR A 372 -21.03 -59.53 -3.97
CA THR A 372 -21.21 -58.12 -4.37
C THR A 372 -22.49 -57.60 -3.77
N VAL A 373 -22.43 -56.56 -2.96
CA VAL A 373 -23.63 -55.94 -2.37
C VAL A 373 -24.45 -55.29 -3.47
N PRO A 374 -25.70 -55.72 -3.73
CA PRO A 374 -26.54 -55.05 -4.72
C PRO A 374 -26.77 -53.59 -4.33
N LYS A 375 -26.73 -52.69 -5.28
CA LYS A 375 -26.98 -51.26 -5.11
C LYS A 375 -28.26 -50.96 -4.30
N GLU A 376 -29.32 -51.70 -4.56
CA GLU A 376 -30.60 -51.58 -3.87
C GLU A 376 -30.53 -51.87 -2.36
N GLN A 377 -29.60 -52.70 -1.89
CA GLN A 377 -29.39 -52.96 -0.47
C GLN A 377 -28.59 -51.85 0.24
N VAL A 378 -27.72 -51.19 -0.49
CA VAL A 378 -26.98 -50.01 0.03
C VAL A 378 -27.94 -48.87 0.26
N GLU A 379 -28.86 -48.64 -0.67
CA GLU A 379 -29.88 -47.59 -0.59
C GLU A 379 -30.89 -47.82 0.55
N GLN A 380 -31.19 -49.08 0.91
CA GLN A 380 -32.11 -49.43 2.00
C GLN A 380 -31.49 -49.25 3.39
N ASN A 381 -30.19 -49.34 3.54
CA ASN A 381 -29.51 -49.22 4.82
C ASN A 381 -29.12 -47.75 5.15
N ASN A 382 -29.30 -46.83 4.19
CA ASN A 382 -29.02 -45.39 4.36
C ASN A 382 -30.31 -44.59 4.63
N LYS A 383 -31.44 -45.24 4.88
CA LYS A 383 -32.70 -44.68 5.37
C LYS A 383 -32.80 -44.93 6.86
#